data_adf9b85bf437dff21b56a8f1053dbccb
#
_entry.id   adf9b85bf437dff21b56a8f1053dbccb
#
_cell.length_a   1.000
_cell.length_b   1.000
_cell.length_c   1.000
_cell.angle_alpha   90.00
_cell.angle_beta   90.00
_cell.angle_gamma   90.00
#
_symmetry.space_group_name_H-M   'P 1'
#
loop_
_entity.id
_entity.type
_entity.pdbx_description
1 polymer ?
#
loop_
_entity_poly.entity_id
_entity_poly.type
_entity_poly.pdbx_seq_one_letter_code
_entity_poly.pdbx_strand_id
1 'polypeptide(L)'
;IQPGVIAAVTDGERIVLTRYQGRALKLWALVAGFTEIGESVEDTVRREVMEEVGLRVRDLRFYKSQPWPFSETLLMGFWCHVDGSRRIRTDHQELAEARWFSPEEIPLERANDHASLTGEMIELFRTKGATGLGL
;
A
#
# COMPACT_ATOMS: atom_id res chain seq x y z
N ILE A 1 -2.62 1.82 21.83
CA ILE A 1 -1.98 1.72 20.51
C ILE A 1 -2.99 1.13 19.51
N GLN A 2 -3.19 1.83 18.42
CA GLN A 2 -4.07 1.37 17.36
C GLN A 2 -3.28 0.70 16.26
N PRO A 3 -3.57 -0.57 15.91
CA PRO A 3 -2.93 -1.23 14.77
C PRO A 3 -3.43 -0.66 13.44
N GLY A 4 -2.52 -0.51 12.51
CA GLY A 4 -2.83 -0.14 11.13
C GLY A 4 -1.98 -0.95 10.17
N VAL A 5 -2.40 -1.02 8.92
CA VAL A 5 -1.69 -1.75 7.88
C VAL A 5 -1.32 -0.85 6.71
N ILE A 6 -0.24 -1.22 6.04
CA ILE A 6 0.15 -0.68 4.76
C ILE A 6 0.26 -1.87 3.82
N ALA A 7 -0.46 -1.81 2.70
CA ALA A 7 -0.54 -2.93 1.75
C ALA A 7 0.07 -2.55 0.40
N ALA A 8 1.18 -3.19 0.06
CA ALA A 8 1.81 -3.08 -1.25
C ALA A 8 1.28 -4.21 -2.13
N VAL A 9 0.36 -3.88 -3.02
CA VAL A 9 -0.31 -4.84 -3.91
C VAL A 9 0.45 -4.92 -5.22
N THR A 10 0.93 -6.11 -5.56
CA THR A 10 1.66 -6.35 -6.83
C THR A 10 0.91 -7.36 -7.70
N ASP A 11 1.17 -7.31 -9.00
CA ASP A 11 0.73 -8.34 -9.97
C ASP A 11 1.91 -9.17 -10.50
N GLY A 12 3.08 -9.04 -9.88
CA GLY A 12 4.32 -9.68 -10.31
C GLY A 12 5.20 -8.79 -11.19
N GLU A 13 4.65 -7.68 -11.70
CA GLU A 13 5.37 -6.72 -12.54
C GLU A 13 5.16 -5.29 -12.07
N ARG A 14 3.95 -4.98 -11.59
CA ARG A 14 3.53 -3.63 -11.22
C ARG A 14 3.06 -3.58 -9.78
N ILE A 15 2.96 -2.37 -9.25
CA ILE A 15 2.47 -2.09 -7.89
C ILE A 15 1.33 -1.08 -7.98
N VAL A 16 0.34 -1.21 -7.09
CA VAL A 16 -0.74 -0.23 -6.97
C VAL A 16 -0.27 0.94 -6.12
N LEU A 17 -0.36 2.13 -6.67
CA LEU A 17 -0.17 3.37 -5.91
C LEU A 17 -1.45 4.19 -5.93
N THR A 18 -1.67 4.93 -4.85
CA THR A 18 -2.88 5.72 -4.61
C THR A 18 -2.52 7.17 -4.30
N ARG A 19 -3.42 8.09 -4.63
CA ARG A 19 -3.33 9.50 -4.26
C ARG A 19 -4.68 9.96 -3.72
N TYR A 20 -4.65 10.76 -2.65
CA TYR A 20 -5.87 11.28 -2.03
C TYR A 20 -6.19 12.68 -2.51
N GLN A 21 -7.49 13.00 -2.58
CA GLN A 21 -7.95 14.36 -2.87
C GLN A 21 -7.76 15.27 -1.66
N GLY A 22 -7.62 16.57 -1.93
CA GLY A 22 -7.65 17.58 -0.88
C GLY A 22 -6.42 17.70 -0.02
N ARG A 23 -5.39 16.90 -0.24
CA ARG A 23 -4.11 17.05 0.46
C ARG A 23 -3.25 18.08 -0.25
N ALA A 24 -2.61 18.95 0.53
CA ALA A 24 -1.68 19.93 -0.02
C ALA A 24 -0.50 19.25 -0.71
N LEU A 25 -0.04 18.12 -0.17
CA LEU A 25 1.03 17.32 -0.73
C LEU A 25 0.42 16.05 -1.33
N LYS A 26 0.34 15.99 -2.66
CA LYS A 26 -0.29 14.89 -3.39
C LYS A 26 0.73 13.82 -3.76
N LEU A 27 1.38 13.23 -2.76
CA LEU A 27 2.32 12.14 -2.98
C LEU A 27 1.57 10.84 -3.23
N TRP A 28 2.10 10.05 -4.15
CA TRP A 28 1.65 8.68 -4.32
C TRP A 28 1.97 7.86 -3.08
N ALA A 29 1.05 6.99 -2.68
CA ALA A 29 1.15 6.19 -1.47
C ALA A 29 0.69 4.75 -1.74
N LEU A 30 0.82 3.91 -0.72
CA LEU A 30 0.25 2.57 -0.72
C LEU A 30 -1.12 2.58 -0.06
N VAL A 31 -1.91 1.53 -0.30
CA VAL A 31 -3.17 1.31 0.42
C VAL A 31 -2.85 1.22 1.91
N ALA A 32 -3.62 1.92 2.73
CA ALA A 32 -3.41 1.93 4.18
C ALA A 32 -4.74 2.07 4.92
N GLY A 33 -4.81 1.56 6.14
CA GLY A 33 -5.98 1.72 6.98
C GLY A 33 -5.81 1.11 8.35
N PHE A 34 -6.80 1.33 9.21
CA PHE A 34 -6.75 0.88 10.60
C PHE A 34 -7.48 -0.44 10.78
N THR A 35 -6.94 -1.26 11.68
CA THR A 35 -7.58 -2.51 12.11
C THR A 35 -8.80 -2.19 12.96
N GLU A 36 -9.91 -2.85 12.67
CA GLU A 36 -11.15 -2.72 13.43
C GLU A 36 -11.20 -3.75 14.56
N ILE A 37 -12.07 -3.50 15.55
CA ILE A 37 -12.25 -4.40 16.70
C ILE A 37 -12.63 -5.79 16.19
N GLY A 38 -11.91 -6.80 16.66
CA GLY A 38 -12.18 -8.20 16.28
C GLY A 38 -11.60 -8.62 14.96
N GLU A 39 -10.88 -7.74 14.28
CA GLU A 39 -10.29 -8.01 12.97
C GLU A 39 -8.80 -8.36 13.11
N SER A 40 -8.34 -9.38 12.39
CA SER A 40 -6.91 -9.64 12.29
C SER A 40 -6.26 -8.61 11.36
N VAL A 41 -4.94 -8.43 11.47
CA VAL A 41 -4.24 -7.50 10.56
C VAL A 41 -4.27 -8.00 9.13
N GLU A 42 -4.26 -9.31 8.91
CA GLU A 42 -4.40 -9.89 7.58
C GLU A 42 -5.76 -9.58 6.96
N ASP A 43 -6.83 -9.70 7.75
CA ASP A 43 -8.17 -9.33 7.28
C ASP A 43 -8.31 -7.82 7.07
N THR A 44 -7.60 -7.02 7.85
CA THR A 44 -7.52 -5.57 7.62
C THR A 44 -6.93 -5.27 6.25
N VAL A 45 -5.84 -5.96 5.88
CA VAL A 45 -5.24 -5.82 4.53
C VAL A 45 -6.28 -6.12 3.45
N ARG A 46 -6.96 -7.27 3.56
CA ARG A 46 -7.96 -7.68 2.56
C ARG A 46 -9.10 -6.69 2.46
N ARG A 47 -9.61 -6.21 3.58
CA ARG A 47 -10.73 -5.27 3.62
C ARG A 47 -10.33 -3.91 3.04
N GLU A 48 -9.21 -3.35 3.48
CA GLU A 48 -8.76 -2.03 3.03
C GLU A 48 -8.46 -2.04 1.53
N VAL A 49 -7.83 -3.09 1.02
CA VAL A 49 -7.55 -3.19 -0.42
C VAL A 49 -8.86 -3.27 -1.21
N MET A 50 -9.84 -4.04 -0.73
CA MET A 50 -11.14 -4.14 -1.38
C MET A 50 -11.89 -2.80 -1.34
N GLU A 51 -11.90 -2.13 -0.18
CA GLU A 51 -12.62 -0.86 -0.03
C GLU A 51 -11.99 0.26 -0.87
N GLU A 52 -10.66 0.36 -0.88
CA GLU A 52 -9.99 1.47 -1.54
C GLU A 52 -9.84 1.29 -3.05
N VAL A 53 -9.50 0.09 -3.50
CA VAL A 53 -9.16 -0.14 -4.92
C VAL A 53 -9.94 -1.29 -5.57
N GLY A 54 -10.81 -1.97 -4.83
CA GLY A 54 -11.70 -3.01 -5.39
C GLY A 54 -10.98 -4.28 -5.81
N LEU A 55 -9.82 -4.57 -5.24
CA LEU A 55 -9.04 -5.75 -5.59
C LEU A 55 -9.07 -6.78 -4.47
N ARG A 56 -9.06 -8.06 -4.87
CA ARG A 56 -8.77 -9.16 -3.96
C ARG A 56 -7.29 -9.43 -3.95
N VAL A 57 -6.76 -9.85 -2.80
CA VAL A 57 -5.34 -10.15 -2.64
C VAL A 57 -5.13 -11.50 -1.98
N ARG A 58 -3.95 -12.08 -2.24
CA ARG A 58 -3.47 -13.34 -1.69
C ARG A 58 -1.99 -13.23 -1.37
N ASP A 59 -1.45 -14.26 -0.75
CA ASP A 59 -0.01 -14.38 -0.46
C ASP A 59 0.51 -13.17 0.34
N LEU A 60 -0.20 -12.84 1.42
CA LEU A 60 0.19 -11.77 2.30
C LEU A 60 1.51 -12.12 2.98
N ARG A 61 2.50 -11.24 2.83
CA ARG A 61 3.82 -11.42 3.43
C ARG A 61 4.16 -10.19 4.25
N PHE A 62 4.29 -10.39 5.56
CA PHE A 62 4.70 -9.32 6.48
C PHE A 62 6.11 -8.84 6.12
N TYR A 63 6.27 -7.53 6.03
CA TYR A 63 7.57 -6.92 5.76
C TYR A 63 8.21 -6.44 7.06
N LYS A 64 7.66 -5.41 7.68
CA LYS A 64 8.06 -4.94 9.01
C LYS A 64 7.03 -3.99 9.58
N SER A 65 7.18 -3.64 10.85
CA SER A 65 6.32 -2.67 11.52
C SER A 65 7.06 -1.34 11.71
N GLN A 66 6.29 -0.27 11.85
CA GLN A 66 6.80 1.05 12.18
C GLN A 66 5.86 1.73 13.16
N PRO A 67 6.37 2.13 14.35
CA PRO A 67 5.56 2.95 15.25
C PRO A 67 5.39 4.34 14.65
N TRP A 68 4.16 4.88 14.76
CA TRP A 68 3.84 6.23 14.33
C TRP A 68 3.35 7.01 15.54
N PRO A 69 4.25 7.71 16.27
CA PRO A 69 3.94 8.28 17.57
C PRO A 69 2.92 9.41 17.52
N PHE A 70 2.77 10.08 16.37
CA PHE A 70 1.85 11.21 16.24
C PHE A 70 0.39 10.82 16.34
N SER A 71 0.03 9.55 16.13
CA SER A 71 -1.34 9.06 16.20
C SER A 71 -1.47 7.79 17.03
N GLU A 72 -0.47 7.46 17.84
CA GLU A 72 -0.42 6.25 18.66
C GLU A 72 -0.68 4.97 17.85
N THR A 73 -0.23 4.95 16.60
CA THR A 73 -0.46 3.86 15.68
C THR A 73 0.79 2.98 15.55
N LEU A 74 0.58 1.67 15.46
CA LEU A 74 1.61 0.74 15.05
C LEU A 74 1.26 0.27 13.65
N LEU A 75 2.03 0.71 12.66
CA LEU A 75 1.83 0.33 11.26
C LEU A 75 2.55 -0.97 10.95
N MET A 76 1.87 -1.86 10.24
CA MET A 76 2.43 -3.13 9.79
C MET A 76 2.36 -3.19 8.27
N GLY A 77 3.54 -3.30 7.63
CA GLY A 77 3.66 -3.34 6.18
C GLY A 77 3.58 -4.77 5.65
N PHE A 78 2.77 -4.95 4.61
CA PHE A 78 2.58 -6.22 3.94
C PHE A 78 2.80 -6.08 2.44
N TRP A 79 3.49 -7.06 1.88
CA TRP A 79 3.46 -7.33 0.45
C TRP A 79 2.34 -8.32 0.19
N CYS A 80 1.59 -8.12 -0.91
CA CYS A 80 0.57 -9.09 -1.31
C CYS A 80 0.42 -9.09 -2.83
N HIS A 81 -0.16 -10.16 -3.34
CA HIS A 81 -0.37 -10.34 -4.77
C HIS A 81 -1.86 -10.21 -5.08
N VAL A 82 -2.19 -9.56 -6.20
CA VAL A 82 -3.58 -9.50 -6.66
C VAL A 82 -4.08 -10.91 -6.94
N ASP A 83 -5.32 -11.18 -6.54
CA ASP A 83 -5.98 -12.47 -6.74
C ASP A 83 -7.17 -12.28 -7.67
N GLY A 84 -7.01 -12.70 -8.91
CA GLY A 84 -8.04 -12.56 -9.93
C GLY A 84 -7.91 -11.27 -10.73
N SER A 85 -9.02 -10.54 -10.90
CA SER A 85 -9.07 -9.33 -11.72
C SER A 85 -8.08 -8.27 -11.23
N ARG A 86 -7.40 -7.62 -12.18
CA ARG A 86 -6.49 -6.49 -11.93
C ARG A 86 -7.18 -5.15 -12.10
N ARG A 87 -8.50 -5.14 -12.31
CA ARG A 87 -9.26 -3.93 -12.56
C ARG A 87 -9.46 -3.15 -11.28
N ILE A 88 -8.84 -1.98 -11.17
CA ILE A 88 -8.99 -1.08 -10.04
C ILE A 88 -10.34 -0.38 -10.11
N ARG A 89 -11.03 -0.33 -8.95
CA ARG A 89 -12.27 0.42 -8.76
C ARG A 89 -12.12 1.26 -7.50
N THR A 90 -12.31 2.56 -7.63
CA THR A 90 -12.30 3.47 -6.50
C THR A 90 -13.70 4.01 -6.25
N ASP A 91 -13.98 4.41 -5.00
CA ASP A 91 -15.26 5.01 -4.65
C ASP A 91 -15.33 6.49 -5.01
N HIS A 92 -14.23 7.09 -5.44
CA HIS A 92 -14.11 8.49 -5.85
C HIS A 92 -14.40 9.52 -4.75
N GLN A 93 -14.59 9.10 -3.49
CA GLN A 93 -14.89 10.01 -2.39
C GLN A 93 -13.61 10.54 -1.73
N GLU A 94 -12.68 9.68 -1.42
CA GLU A 94 -11.43 10.04 -0.73
C GLU A 94 -10.21 9.98 -1.64
N LEU A 95 -10.14 8.98 -2.52
CA LEU A 95 -9.01 8.83 -3.43
C LEU A 95 -9.17 9.71 -4.67
N ALA A 96 -8.14 10.47 -5.02
CA ALA A 96 -8.08 11.18 -6.28
C ALA A 96 -7.88 10.19 -7.42
N GLU A 97 -6.98 9.25 -7.25
CA GLU A 97 -6.72 8.20 -8.24
C GLU A 97 -5.97 7.02 -7.62
N ALA A 98 -6.09 5.88 -8.28
CA ALA A 98 -5.32 4.69 -7.98
C ALA A 98 -5.01 4.00 -9.30
N ARG A 99 -3.79 3.51 -9.47
CA ARG A 99 -3.42 2.78 -10.69
C ARG A 99 -2.20 1.91 -10.49
N TRP A 100 -1.97 1.04 -11.47
CA TRP A 100 -0.80 0.19 -11.52
C TRP A 100 0.40 0.96 -12.07
N PHE A 101 1.57 0.76 -11.45
CA PHE A 101 2.84 1.34 -11.89
C PHE A 101 3.88 0.24 -12.07
N SER A 102 4.58 0.23 -13.20
CA SER A 102 5.83 -0.52 -13.29
C SER A 102 6.92 0.21 -12.48
N PRO A 103 8.02 -0.45 -12.11
CA PRO A 103 9.10 0.23 -11.38
C PRO A 103 9.57 1.52 -12.07
N GLU A 104 9.68 1.51 -13.38
CA GLU A 104 10.15 2.66 -14.17
C GLU A 104 9.17 3.82 -14.16
N GLU A 105 7.89 3.55 -13.94
CA GLU A 105 6.84 4.58 -13.91
C GLU A 105 6.70 5.26 -12.53
N ILE A 106 7.30 4.69 -11.48
CA ILE A 106 7.18 5.24 -10.13
C ILE A 106 7.87 6.60 -10.05
N PRO A 107 7.15 7.66 -9.61
CA PRO A 107 7.73 9.01 -9.52
C PRO A 107 8.90 9.08 -8.55
N LEU A 108 9.99 9.74 -8.96
CA LEU A 108 11.22 9.87 -8.17
C LEU A 108 11.05 10.75 -6.94
N GLU A 109 10.01 11.56 -6.86
CA GLU A 109 9.72 12.37 -5.69
C GLU A 109 9.53 11.54 -4.41
N ARG A 110 9.21 10.25 -4.56
CA ARG A 110 9.12 9.30 -3.46
C ARG A 110 10.50 8.76 -3.03
N ALA A 111 11.49 8.87 -3.88
CA ALA A 111 12.83 8.34 -3.60
C ALA A 111 13.50 9.00 -2.39
N ASN A 112 13.07 10.20 -2.01
CA ASN A 112 13.64 10.94 -0.89
C ASN A 112 12.89 10.72 0.43
N ASP A 113 11.80 9.95 0.41
CA ASP A 113 11.03 9.66 1.62
C ASP A 113 11.50 8.36 2.25
N HIS A 114 12.64 8.42 2.93
CA HIS A 114 13.24 7.27 3.62
C HIS A 114 12.72 7.10 5.05
N ALA A 115 11.98 8.08 5.57
CA ALA A 115 11.54 8.09 6.96
C ALA A 115 10.26 7.26 7.17
N SER A 116 9.39 7.13 6.16
CA SER A 116 8.14 6.40 6.29
C SER A 116 8.26 4.99 5.74
N LEU A 117 7.52 4.06 6.34
CA LEU A 117 7.42 2.68 5.87
C LEU A 117 6.87 2.63 4.44
N THR A 118 5.87 3.46 4.13
CA THR A 118 5.33 3.59 2.78
C THR A 118 6.42 3.96 1.77
N GLY A 119 7.18 5.00 2.05
CA GLY A 119 8.27 5.44 1.17
C GLY A 119 9.34 4.38 1.01
N GLU A 120 9.70 3.69 2.10
CA GLU A 120 10.67 2.60 2.05
C GLU A 120 10.20 1.47 1.13
N MET A 121 8.95 1.02 1.27
CA MET A 121 8.41 -0.08 0.47
C MET A 121 8.30 0.30 -1.01
N ILE A 122 7.86 1.51 -1.31
CA ILE A 122 7.78 2.01 -2.69
C ILE A 122 9.17 2.03 -3.33
N GLU A 123 10.17 2.54 -2.60
CA GLU A 123 11.55 2.62 -3.10
C GLU A 123 12.17 1.24 -3.31
N LEU A 124 11.89 0.28 -2.41
CA LEU A 124 12.33 -1.09 -2.61
C LEU A 124 11.75 -1.69 -3.89
N PHE A 125 10.45 -1.48 -4.14
CA PHE A 125 9.82 -1.97 -5.36
C PHE A 125 10.39 -1.28 -6.60
N ARG A 126 10.60 0.03 -6.53
CA ARG A 126 11.17 0.80 -7.65
C ARG A 126 12.55 0.31 -8.05
N THR A 127 13.40 -0.01 -7.06
CA THR A 127 14.80 -0.38 -7.33
C THR A 127 14.99 -1.86 -7.61
N LYS A 128 14.21 -2.73 -6.97
CA LYS A 128 14.39 -4.18 -7.06
C LYS A 128 13.35 -4.88 -7.92
N GLY A 129 12.17 -4.28 -8.09
CA GLY A 129 11.04 -4.91 -8.77
C GLY A 129 10.49 -6.09 -7.98
N ALA A 130 9.38 -6.64 -8.47
CA ALA A 130 8.74 -7.79 -7.81
C ALA A 130 9.69 -9.00 -7.77
N THR A 131 10.35 -9.30 -8.88
CA THR A 131 11.27 -10.44 -8.95
C THR A 131 12.42 -10.30 -7.95
N GLY A 132 13.03 -9.12 -7.86
CA GLY A 132 14.12 -8.87 -6.92
C GLY A 132 13.71 -8.95 -5.46
N LEU A 133 12.42 -8.78 -5.16
CA LEU A 133 11.84 -8.90 -3.82
C LEU A 133 11.26 -10.29 -3.56
N GLY A 134 11.26 -11.17 -4.54
CA GLY A 134 10.69 -12.51 -4.40
C GLY A 134 9.16 -12.53 -4.39
N LEU A 135 8.55 -11.59 -5.05
CA LEU A 135 7.10 -11.43 -5.08
C LEU A 135 6.47 -12.05 -6.31
#